data_3a3503ed04890358a17942f3d9c1178c
#
_entry.id   3a3503ed04890358a17942f3d9c1178c
#
_cell.length_a   1.000
_cell.length_b   1.000
_cell.length_c   1.000
_cell.angle_alpha   90.00
_cell.angle_beta   90.00
_cell.angle_gamma   90.00
#
_symmetry.space_group_name_H-M   'P 1'
#
loop_
_entity.id
_entity.type
_entity.pdbx_description
1 polymer ?
#
loop_
_entity_poly.entity_id
_entity_poly.type
_entity_poly.pdbx_seq_one_letter_code
_entity_poly.pdbx_strand_id
1 'polypeptide(L)'
;HVGDFSLVRLGERSSSERELRDLSREIYERAKADPDGYVEMEKMGAAIIQIGPMRIAIAKPPFSDGLEITAVRPVAKVSFDSYRHSSMLKTRLKEGQRGILIAGPPGSGKSTFAAGLAEYLLDCNYVVKTLESPRDLQVPPEITQYGPLEGSMEASADILLLVRPDYTIYDEVRKTRDFQVFADMRLAGVGMIGVVHANKPIDSLQRLLGRVELGMIPQVVDTVVFIERGEVTKVLDVEFVVKVPSGMVEAD
;
A
#
# COMPACT_ATOMS: atom_id res chain seq x y z
N HIS A 1 11.85 14.24 -11.52
CA HIS A 1 11.53 13.13 -12.42
C HIS A 1 11.08 11.95 -11.59
N VAL A 2 9.80 11.66 -11.59
CA VAL A 2 9.23 10.46 -11.02
C VAL A 2 9.56 9.32 -12.00
N GLY A 3 10.42 8.39 -11.59
CA GLY A 3 10.54 7.10 -12.26
C GLY A 3 11.87 6.69 -12.90
N ASP A 4 12.90 7.51 -12.90
CA ASP A 4 14.23 7.03 -13.31
C ASP A 4 15.10 6.76 -12.07
N PHE A 5 15.13 5.50 -11.66
CA PHE A 5 16.10 5.01 -10.68
C PHE A 5 17.45 4.83 -11.38
N SER A 6 18.22 5.91 -11.50
CA SER A 6 19.61 5.82 -11.88
C SER A 6 20.47 5.95 -10.62
N LEU A 7 21.43 5.05 -10.46
CA LEU A 7 22.44 5.19 -9.41
C LEU A 7 23.34 6.36 -9.79
N VAL A 8 23.21 7.47 -9.06
CA VAL A 8 24.06 8.65 -9.26
C VAL A 8 25.04 8.74 -8.10
N ARG A 9 26.34 8.64 -8.39
CA ARG A 9 27.38 8.91 -7.40
C ARG A 9 27.52 10.43 -7.26
N LEU A 10 27.11 10.96 -6.09
CA LEU A 10 27.10 12.40 -5.82
C LEU A 10 28.45 12.94 -5.31
N GLY A 11 29.45 12.10 -5.09
CA GLY A 11 30.78 12.52 -4.61
C GLY A 11 31.80 11.40 -4.70
N GLU A 12 33.07 11.77 -4.65
CA GLU A 12 34.21 10.83 -4.62
C GLU A 12 34.58 10.38 -3.19
N ARG A 13 34.03 11.05 -2.17
CA ARG A 13 34.29 10.74 -0.77
C ARG A 13 33.54 9.48 -0.36
N SER A 14 34.27 8.47 0.10
CA SER A 14 33.67 7.32 0.75
C SER A 14 33.55 7.59 2.26
N SER A 15 32.39 7.24 2.83
CA SER A 15 32.17 7.34 4.27
C SER A 15 32.88 6.20 4.98
N SER A 16 33.54 6.51 6.10
CA SER A 16 34.14 5.49 6.95
C SER A 16 33.07 4.79 7.79
N GLU A 17 33.36 3.56 8.21
CA GLU A 17 32.45 2.81 9.09
C GLU A 17 32.14 3.57 10.41
N ARG A 18 33.10 4.33 10.92
CA ARG A 18 32.92 5.17 12.12
C ARG A 18 31.90 6.28 11.86
N GLU A 19 32.01 6.99 10.75
CA GLU A 19 31.05 8.04 10.37
C GLU A 19 29.64 7.49 10.22
N LEU A 20 29.48 6.30 9.61
CA LEU A 20 28.18 5.64 9.47
C LEU A 20 27.61 5.20 10.84
N ARG A 21 28.44 4.74 11.77
CA ARG A 21 28.02 4.40 13.14
C ARG A 21 27.56 5.62 13.91
N ASP A 22 28.28 6.73 13.80
CA ASP A 22 27.92 7.98 14.45
C ASP A 22 26.62 8.55 13.86
N LEU A 23 26.47 8.52 12.53
CA LEU A 23 25.23 8.91 11.85
C LEU A 23 24.05 8.01 12.25
N SER A 24 24.26 6.70 12.33
CA SER A 24 23.22 5.77 12.81
C SER A 24 22.72 6.14 14.21
N ARG A 25 23.62 6.48 15.14
CA ARG A 25 23.25 6.90 16.49
C ARG A 25 22.46 8.21 16.47
N GLU A 26 22.92 9.19 15.68
CA GLU A 26 22.21 10.47 15.51
C GLU A 26 20.79 10.29 14.96
N ILE A 27 20.59 9.37 14.01
CA ILE A 27 19.27 9.03 13.46
C ILE A 27 18.34 8.53 14.56
N TYR A 28 18.80 7.61 15.41
CA TYR A 28 18.01 7.12 16.53
C TYR A 28 17.66 8.22 17.56
N GLU A 29 18.61 9.09 17.85
CA GLU A 29 18.39 10.22 18.77
C GLU A 29 17.39 11.21 18.19
N ARG A 30 17.50 11.54 16.90
CA ARG A 30 16.54 12.40 16.22
C ARG A 30 15.15 11.79 16.17
N ALA A 31 15.03 10.49 15.87
CA ALA A 31 13.73 9.82 15.85
C ALA A 31 13.03 9.85 17.22
N LYS A 32 13.78 9.84 18.32
CA LYS A 32 13.22 9.96 19.68
C LYS A 32 12.85 11.39 20.06
N ALA A 33 13.54 12.38 19.48
CA ALA A 33 13.32 13.79 19.77
C ALA A 33 12.24 14.43 18.88
N ASP A 34 11.99 13.86 17.71
CA ASP A 34 10.99 14.35 16.75
C ASP A 34 9.60 13.84 17.16
N PRO A 35 8.58 14.72 17.31
CA PRO A 35 7.20 14.30 17.60
C PRO A 35 6.63 13.30 16.60
N ASP A 36 7.05 13.38 15.34
CA ASP A 36 6.65 12.50 14.24
C ASP A 36 7.70 11.40 13.97
N GLY A 37 8.69 11.27 14.87
CA GLY A 37 9.77 10.30 14.78
C GLY A 37 9.44 9.02 15.54
N TYR A 38 9.68 7.88 14.93
CA TYR A 38 9.54 6.58 15.61
C TYR A 38 10.38 5.48 14.93
N VAL A 39 10.65 4.43 15.70
CA VAL A 39 11.28 3.20 15.19
C VAL A 39 10.16 2.25 14.78
N GLU A 40 9.96 2.08 13.49
CA GLU A 40 8.91 1.22 12.93
C GLU A 40 9.24 -0.27 13.13
N MET A 41 10.49 -0.62 12.94
CA MET A 41 10.99 -1.98 13.11
C MET A 41 12.43 -1.98 13.59
N GLU A 42 12.72 -2.81 14.58
CA GLU A 42 14.09 -3.09 15.00
C GLU A 42 14.27 -4.60 15.18
N LYS A 43 15.26 -5.13 14.47
CA LYS A 43 15.68 -6.54 14.54
C LYS A 43 17.20 -6.62 14.57
N MET A 44 17.72 -7.79 14.90
CA MET A 44 19.16 -8.01 14.88
C MET A 44 19.70 -7.79 13.46
N GLY A 45 20.50 -6.74 13.28
CA GLY A 45 21.10 -6.37 12.00
C GLY A 45 20.25 -5.47 11.10
N ALA A 46 19.01 -5.11 11.46
CA ALA A 46 18.16 -4.24 10.63
C ALA A 46 17.29 -3.32 11.47
N ALA A 47 17.13 -2.07 11.05
CA ALA A 47 16.15 -1.14 11.61
C ALA A 47 15.49 -0.31 10.51
N ILE A 48 14.22 -0.01 10.70
CA ILE A 48 13.46 0.96 9.89
C ILE A 48 13.00 2.06 10.82
N ILE A 49 13.38 3.28 10.49
CA ILE A 49 13.14 4.48 11.31
C ILE A 49 12.42 5.50 10.46
N GLN A 50 11.38 6.10 11.01
CA GLN A 50 10.67 7.22 10.40
C GLN A 50 11.04 8.52 11.12
N ILE A 51 11.37 9.57 10.37
CA ILE A 51 11.58 10.93 10.88
C ILE A 51 10.84 11.89 9.94
N GLY A 52 9.70 12.42 10.38
CA GLY A 52 8.82 13.18 9.51
C GLY A 52 8.51 12.39 8.22
N PRO A 53 8.65 12.95 7.02
CA PRO A 53 8.37 12.25 5.77
C PRO A 53 9.50 11.30 5.31
N MET A 54 10.59 11.18 6.07
CA MET A 54 11.76 10.41 5.66
C MET A 54 11.79 9.04 6.33
N ARG A 55 11.85 7.99 5.52
CA ARG A 55 12.11 6.62 5.97
C ARG A 55 13.59 6.31 5.85
N ILE A 56 14.17 5.79 6.91
CA ILE A 56 15.58 5.44 6.98
C ILE A 56 15.70 3.95 7.32
N ALA A 57 16.33 3.19 6.43
CA ALA A 57 16.71 1.81 6.66
C ALA A 57 18.18 1.75 7.07
N ILE A 58 18.46 1.05 8.16
CA ILE A 58 19.82 0.76 8.63
C ILE A 58 20.01 -0.74 8.56
N ALA A 59 21.01 -1.19 7.81
CA ALA A 59 21.43 -2.58 7.75
C ALA A 59 22.86 -2.73 8.27
N LYS A 60 23.11 -3.77 9.05
CA LYS A 60 24.44 -4.08 9.63
C LYS A 60 24.64 -5.58 9.79
N PRO A 61 25.87 -6.05 9.90
CA PRO A 61 26.13 -7.47 10.19
C PRO A 61 25.38 -7.98 11.46
N PRO A 62 24.88 -9.22 11.44
CA PRO A 62 25.07 -10.27 10.41
C PRO A 62 24.05 -10.22 9.26
N PHE A 63 23.11 -9.30 9.26
CA PHE A 63 22.08 -9.19 8.22
C PHE A 63 22.66 -8.75 6.86
N SER A 64 23.63 -7.85 6.86
CA SER A 64 24.38 -7.39 5.69
C SER A 64 25.88 -7.62 5.88
N ASP A 65 26.66 -7.54 4.84
CA ASP A 65 28.13 -7.66 4.86
C ASP A 65 28.82 -6.42 5.43
N GLY A 66 28.13 -5.28 5.41
CA GLY A 66 28.62 -4.00 5.95
C GLY A 66 27.48 -3.14 6.53
N LEU A 67 27.85 -2.02 7.13
CA LEU A 67 26.89 -1.03 7.60
C LEU A 67 26.41 -0.18 6.42
N GLU A 68 25.10 -0.20 6.18
CA GLU A 68 24.43 0.61 5.15
C GLU A 68 23.34 1.46 5.80
N ILE A 69 23.21 2.70 5.34
CA ILE A 69 22.12 3.61 5.70
C ILE A 69 21.48 4.09 4.41
N THR A 70 20.21 3.73 4.21
CA THR A 70 19.43 4.15 3.06
C THR A 70 18.29 5.05 3.51
N ALA A 71 18.24 6.29 3.03
CA ALA A 71 17.17 7.23 3.31
C ALA A 71 16.29 7.43 2.08
N VAL A 72 14.98 7.24 2.26
CA VAL A 72 13.96 7.47 1.22
C VAL A 72 13.05 8.59 1.67
N ARG A 73 12.92 9.61 0.83
CA ARG A 73 11.99 10.72 1.04
C ARG A 73 11.00 10.74 -0.11
N PRO A 74 9.69 10.66 0.13
CA PRO A 74 8.68 10.88 -0.89
C PRO A 74 8.81 12.30 -1.46
N VAL A 75 8.83 12.43 -2.79
CA VAL A 75 9.12 13.71 -3.45
C VAL A 75 7.84 14.45 -3.86
N ALA A 76 6.70 13.76 -3.95
CA ALA A 76 5.49 14.36 -4.49
C ALA A 76 4.23 13.94 -3.73
N LYS A 77 3.47 14.94 -3.28
CA LYS A 77 2.05 14.82 -2.96
C LYS A 77 1.28 15.12 -4.23
N VAL A 78 0.53 14.15 -4.74
CA VAL A 78 -0.23 14.27 -5.99
C VAL A 78 -1.71 14.20 -5.65
N SER A 79 -2.47 15.25 -6.01
CA SER A 79 -3.92 15.26 -5.82
C SER A 79 -4.59 14.18 -6.66
N PHE A 80 -5.57 13.48 -6.07
CA PHE A 80 -6.37 12.47 -6.75
C PHE A 80 -7.02 13.00 -8.04
N ASP A 81 -7.41 14.27 -8.07
CA ASP A 81 -8.06 14.90 -9.22
C ASP A 81 -7.15 15.07 -10.43
N SER A 82 -5.84 15.10 -10.22
CA SER A 82 -4.88 15.24 -11.31
C SER A 82 -4.63 13.94 -12.09
N TYR A 83 -5.05 12.79 -11.54
CA TYR A 83 -4.89 11.51 -12.21
C TYR A 83 -5.89 11.31 -13.33
N ARG A 84 -5.40 10.69 -14.40
CA ARG A 84 -6.26 10.20 -15.48
C ARG A 84 -7.31 9.23 -14.91
N HIS A 85 -8.54 9.28 -15.42
CA HIS A 85 -9.68 8.47 -14.96
C HIS A 85 -10.20 8.79 -13.54
N SER A 86 -9.73 9.85 -12.86
CA SER A 86 -10.24 10.23 -11.54
C SER A 86 -11.75 10.42 -11.50
N SER A 87 -12.33 11.05 -12.53
CA SER A 87 -13.78 11.27 -12.64
C SER A 87 -14.56 9.94 -12.68
N MET A 88 -14.06 8.95 -13.45
CA MET A 88 -14.66 7.62 -13.52
C MET A 88 -14.59 6.93 -12.15
N LEU A 89 -13.44 6.98 -11.49
CA LEU A 89 -13.25 6.38 -10.16
C LEU A 89 -14.15 7.03 -9.10
N LYS A 90 -14.33 8.34 -9.16
CA LYS A 90 -15.30 9.05 -8.30
C LYS A 90 -16.73 8.57 -8.51
N THR A 91 -17.14 8.33 -9.75
CA THR A 91 -18.47 7.79 -10.06
C THR A 91 -18.61 6.39 -9.48
N ARG A 92 -17.64 5.51 -9.68
CA ARG A 92 -17.66 4.14 -9.14
C ARG A 92 -17.76 4.12 -7.61
N LEU A 93 -17.00 4.98 -6.91
CA LEU A 93 -17.08 5.12 -5.45
C LEU A 93 -18.47 5.56 -4.98
N LYS A 94 -19.13 6.50 -5.71
CA LYS A 94 -20.49 6.96 -5.41
C LYS A 94 -21.54 5.87 -5.66
N GLU A 95 -21.31 5.00 -6.63
CA GLU A 95 -22.17 3.85 -6.94
C GLU A 95 -21.99 2.69 -5.96
N GLY A 96 -21.12 2.83 -4.96
CA GLY A 96 -20.94 1.85 -3.89
C GLY A 96 -19.91 0.77 -4.21
N GLN A 97 -19.11 0.95 -5.26
CA GLN A 97 -17.98 0.06 -5.56
C GLN A 97 -16.83 0.40 -4.59
N ARG A 98 -16.56 -0.53 -3.66
CA ARG A 98 -15.71 -0.28 -2.50
C ARG A 98 -14.56 -1.27 -2.35
N GLY A 99 -14.40 -2.19 -3.29
CA GLY A 99 -13.32 -3.18 -3.32
C GLY A 99 -12.32 -2.84 -4.42
N ILE A 100 -11.27 -2.07 -4.12
CA ILE A 100 -10.34 -1.56 -5.13
C ILE A 100 -8.96 -2.17 -4.94
N LEU A 101 -8.37 -2.71 -6.01
CA LEU A 101 -6.95 -3.04 -6.06
C LEU A 101 -6.20 -2.02 -6.90
N ILE A 102 -5.19 -1.39 -6.30
CA ILE A 102 -4.22 -0.52 -6.97
C ILE A 102 -3.01 -1.39 -7.31
N ALA A 103 -2.85 -1.70 -8.59
CA ALA A 103 -1.84 -2.62 -9.10
C ALA A 103 -0.81 -1.90 -9.97
N GLY A 104 0.39 -2.45 -10.03
CA GLY A 104 1.47 -1.94 -10.88
C GLY A 104 2.84 -2.44 -10.44
N PRO A 105 3.87 -2.26 -11.26
CA PRO A 105 5.23 -2.66 -10.91
C PRO A 105 5.80 -1.87 -9.72
N PRO A 106 6.89 -2.33 -9.10
CA PRO A 106 7.59 -1.57 -8.07
C PRO A 106 7.96 -0.16 -8.57
N GLY A 107 7.81 0.86 -7.70
CA GLY A 107 8.14 2.25 -8.04
C GLY A 107 7.20 2.93 -9.04
N SER A 108 6.06 2.33 -9.40
CA SER A 108 5.11 2.92 -10.36
C SER A 108 4.24 4.05 -9.82
N GLY A 109 4.32 4.40 -8.53
CA GLY A 109 3.52 5.46 -7.91
C GLY A 109 2.21 5.00 -7.26
N LYS A 110 2.05 3.69 -6.98
CA LYS A 110 0.84 3.12 -6.36
C LYS A 110 0.51 3.73 -4.99
N SER A 111 1.49 3.79 -4.08
CA SER A 111 1.30 4.34 -2.74
C SER A 111 1.01 5.84 -2.79
N THR A 112 1.60 6.58 -3.73
CA THR A 112 1.28 7.99 -3.97
C THR A 112 -0.18 8.17 -4.42
N PHE A 113 -0.64 7.31 -5.34
CA PHE A 113 -2.03 7.31 -5.78
C PHE A 113 -2.98 6.92 -4.62
N ALA A 114 -2.63 5.88 -3.85
CA ALA A 114 -3.41 5.43 -2.70
C ALA A 114 -3.56 6.55 -1.64
N ALA A 115 -2.48 7.30 -1.36
CA ALA A 115 -2.50 8.45 -0.47
C ALA A 115 -3.41 9.56 -1.00
N GLY A 116 -3.33 9.90 -2.29
CA GLY A 116 -4.22 10.89 -2.91
C GLY A 116 -5.69 10.47 -2.89
N LEU A 117 -5.97 9.18 -3.09
CA LEU A 117 -7.33 8.63 -2.99
C LEU A 117 -7.84 8.66 -1.53
N ALA A 118 -6.98 8.35 -0.56
CA ALA A 118 -7.31 8.43 0.86
C ALA A 118 -7.69 9.86 1.28
N GLU A 119 -6.92 10.85 0.83
CA GLU A 119 -7.19 12.28 1.06
C GLU A 119 -8.52 12.70 0.42
N TYR A 120 -8.78 12.30 -0.82
CA TYR A 120 -10.07 12.55 -1.47
C TYR A 120 -11.25 11.96 -0.70
N LEU A 121 -11.13 10.74 -0.18
CA LEU A 121 -12.18 10.10 0.62
C LEU A 121 -12.40 10.84 1.95
N LEU A 122 -11.32 11.30 2.59
CA LEU A 122 -11.41 12.15 3.79
C LEU A 122 -12.15 13.46 3.49
N ASP A 123 -11.84 14.12 2.38
CA ASP A 123 -12.53 15.34 1.92
C ASP A 123 -14.02 15.11 1.62
N CYS A 124 -14.39 13.87 1.29
CA CYS A 124 -15.77 13.42 1.18
C CYS A 124 -16.43 13.09 2.53
N ASN A 125 -15.79 13.39 3.67
CA ASN A 125 -16.22 13.12 5.04
C ASN A 125 -16.33 11.62 5.40
N TYR A 126 -15.59 10.75 4.74
CA TYR A 126 -15.47 9.35 5.15
C TYR A 126 -14.41 9.17 6.25
N VAL A 127 -14.67 8.22 7.14
CA VAL A 127 -13.67 7.77 8.13
C VAL A 127 -12.69 6.84 7.42
N VAL A 128 -11.49 7.34 7.18
CA VAL A 128 -10.43 6.61 6.46
C VAL A 128 -9.33 6.21 7.44
N LYS A 129 -8.86 4.98 7.34
CA LYS A 129 -7.72 4.44 8.10
C LYS A 129 -6.77 3.72 7.15
N THR A 130 -5.56 3.43 7.63
CA THR A 130 -4.61 2.65 6.86
C THR A 130 -4.13 1.42 7.63
N LEU A 131 -3.75 0.37 6.89
CA LEU A 131 -3.00 -0.80 7.36
C LEU A 131 -1.69 -0.85 6.57
N GLU A 132 -0.57 -0.74 7.23
CA GLU A 132 0.73 -0.59 6.58
C GLU A 132 1.83 -1.35 7.31
N SER A 133 2.78 -1.84 6.55
CA SER A 133 4.02 -2.39 7.12
C SER A 133 5.19 -2.24 6.13
N PRO A 134 6.06 -1.23 6.34
CA PRO A 134 6.02 -0.17 7.35
C PRO A 134 5.01 0.95 7.03
N ARG A 135 4.69 1.78 8.03
CA ARG A 135 3.81 2.96 7.87
C ARG A 135 4.57 4.08 7.18
N ASP A 136 4.23 4.36 5.93
CA ASP A 136 4.93 5.36 5.12
C ASP A 136 4.06 6.11 4.12
N LEU A 137 2.76 5.82 4.08
CA LEU A 137 1.83 6.61 3.27
C LEU A 137 1.82 8.07 3.72
N GLN A 138 1.91 8.96 2.76
CA GLN A 138 1.87 10.40 3.03
C GLN A 138 0.41 10.86 3.04
N VAL A 139 -0.23 10.69 4.19
CA VAL A 139 -1.65 11.05 4.40
C VAL A 139 -1.78 12.14 5.48
N PRO A 140 -2.90 12.91 5.49
CA PRO A 140 -3.18 13.89 6.54
C PRO A 140 -3.28 13.24 7.93
N PRO A 141 -3.00 13.99 9.02
CA PRO A 141 -2.99 13.45 10.39
C PRO A 141 -4.37 12.95 10.87
N GLU A 142 -5.46 13.35 10.22
CA GLU A 142 -6.81 12.87 10.46
C GLU A 142 -6.98 11.39 10.08
N ILE A 143 -6.13 10.89 9.19
CA ILE A 143 -6.07 9.48 8.80
C ILE A 143 -5.08 8.76 9.70
N THR A 144 -5.60 8.04 10.70
CA THR A 144 -4.75 7.23 11.57
C THR A 144 -4.15 6.05 10.79
N GLN A 145 -2.84 5.89 10.88
CA GLN A 145 -2.08 4.82 10.24
C GLN A 145 -1.82 3.69 11.25
N TYR A 146 -2.21 2.47 10.90
CA TYR A 146 -2.05 1.28 11.73
C TYR A 146 -0.97 0.38 11.16
N GLY A 147 -0.01 0.02 12.00
CA GLY A 147 0.97 -1.03 11.72
C GLY A 147 0.50 -2.40 12.26
N PRO A 148 1.31 -3.46 12.10
CA PRO A 148 0.99 -4.78 12.63
C PRO A 148 1.02 -4.77 14.17
N LEU A 149 -0.11 -5.10 14.80
CA LEU A 149 -0.21 -5.27 16.25
C LEU A 149 0.49 -6.57 16.65
N GLU A 150 1.50 -6.48 17.52
CA GLU A 150 2.32 -7.63 17.92
C GLU A 150 2.87 -8.45 16.72
N GLY A 151 3.13 -7.76 15.61
CA GLY A 151 3.61 -8.39 14.38
C GLY A 151 2.54 -9.03 13.50
N SER A 152 1.25 -8.89 13.85
CA SER A 152 0.11 -9.43 13.10
C SER A 152 -0.76 -8.32 12.50
N MET A 153 -0.91 -8.33 11.19
CA MET A 153 -1.86 -7.45 10.47
C MET A 153 -3.32 -7.90 10.68
N GLU A 154 -3.56 -9.17 10.92
CA GLU A 154 -4.87 -9.71 11.26
C GLU A 154 -5.37 -9.14 12.59
N ALA A 155 -4.50 -9.13 13.63
CA ALA A 155 -4.84 -8.53 14.91
C ALA A 155 -5.13 -7.02 14.79
N SER A 156 -4.43 -6.31 13.91
CA SER A 156 -4.72 -4.91 13.61
C SER A 156 -6.06 -4.73 12.90
N ALA A 157 -6.39 -5.62 11.98
CA ALA A 157 -7.68 -5.61 11.27
C ALA A 157 -8.86 -5.86 12.22
N ASP A 158 -8.72 -6.77 13.20
CA ASP A 158 -9.73 -7.00 14.23
C ASP A 158 -10.04 -5.72 15.02
N ILE A 159 -9.01 -4.97 15.40
CA ILE A 159 -9.19 -3.67 16.07
C ILE A 159 -9.86 -2.66 15.12
N LEU A 160 -9.45 -2.62 13.83
CA LEU A 160 -10.06 -1.72 12.86
C LEU A 160 -11.54 -1.99 12.63
N LEU A 161 -11.98 -3.25 12.64
CA LEU A 161 -13.39 -3.60 12.53
C LEU A 161 -14.21 -3.03 13.71
N LEU A 162 -13.61 -2.92 14.90
CA LEU A 162 -14.24 -2.28 16.07
C LEU A 162 -14.30 -0.75 15.93
N VAL A 163 -13.32 -0.13 15.26
CA VAL A 163 -13.27 1.31 14.97
C VAL A 163 -14.30 1.70 13.89
N ARG A 164 -14.69 0.74 13.03
CA ARG A 164 -15.69 0.91 11.96
C ARG A 164 -15.33 2.02 10.96
N PRO A 165 -14.17 1.96 10.29
CA PRO A 165 -13.87 2.89 9.22
C PRO A 165 -14.80 2.67 8.02
N ASP A 166 -15.08 3.75 7.27
CA ASP A 166 -15.77 3.64 5.99
C ASP A 166 -14.86 3.02 4.93
N TYR A 167 -13.56 3.39 4.97
CA TYR A 167 -12.53 2.88 4.08
C TYR A 167 -11.24 2.57 4.82
N THR A 168 -10.56 1.51 4.38
CA THR A 168 -9.21 1.17 4.83
C THR A 168 -8.30 1.00 3.62
N ILE A 169 -7.17 1.74 3.64
CA ILE A 169 -6.09 1.55 2.67
C ILE A 169 -5.17 0.47 3.22
N TYR A 170 -5.04 -0.65 2.54
CA TYR A 170 -4.10 -1.70 2.90
C TYR A 170 -2.90 -1.63 1.96
N ASP A 171 -1.82 -0.98 2.41
CA ASP A 171 -0.61 -0.87 1.62
C ASP A 171 0.20 -2.16 1.66
N GLU A 172 0.70 -2.56 0.49
CA GLU A 172 1.50 -3.76 0.29
C GLU A 172 0.84 -5.10 0.65
N VAL A 173 -0.32 -5.38 0.06
CA VAL A 173 -0.95 -6.72 0.13
C VAL A 173 -0.10 -7.73 -0.66
N ARG A 174 0.63 -8.61 0.03
CA ARG A 174 1.63 -9.50 -0.59
C ARG A 174 1.40 -10.99 -0.31
N LYS A 175 1.16 -11.34 0.94
CA LYS A 175 1.05 -12.72 1.41
C LYS A 175 -0.40 -13.21 1.32
N THR A 176 -0.58 -14.53 1.32
CA THR A 176 -1.91 -15.14 1.35
C THR A 176 -2.77 -14.59 2.49
N ARG A 177 -2.16 -14.42 3.68
CA ARG A 177 -2.82 -13.87 4.86
C ARG A 177 -3.32 -12.44 4.63
N ASP A 178 -2.54 -11.60 3.94
CA ASP A 178 -2.94 -10.23 3.66
C ASP A 178 -4.19 -10.17 2.77
N PHE A 179 -4.28 -11.07 1.77
CA PHE A 179 -5.47 -11.17 0.93
C PHE A 179 -6.69 -11.69 1.69
N GLN A 180 -6.50 -12.58 2.67
CA GLN A 180 -7.58 -13.03 3.55
C GLN A 180 -8.08 -11.88 4.43
N VAL A 181 -7.18 -11.14 5.10
CA VAL A 181 -7.52 -9.95 5.88
C VAL A 181 -8.27 -8.92 5.03
N PHE A 182 -7.79 -8.66 3.82
CA PHE A 182 -8.46 -7.75 2.88
C PHE A 182 -9.89 -8.22 2.57
N ALA A 183 -10.06 -9.51 2.26
CA ALA A 183 -11.37 -10.09 1.94
C ALA A 183 -12.32 -10.06 3.15
N ASP A 184 -11.84 -10.44 4.33
CA ASP A 184 -12.64 -10.48 5.56
C ASP A 184 -13.15 -9.09 5.95
N MET A 185 -12.28 -8.08 5.92
CA MET A 185 -12.69 -6.69 6.16
C MET A 185 -13.69 -6.19 5.11
N ARG A 186 -13.46 -6.51 3.83
CA ARG A 186 -14.38 -6.11 2.76
C ARG A 186 -15.75 -6.76 2.93
N LEU A 187 -15.82 -8.05 3.25
CA LEU A 187 -17.05 -8.78 3.50
C LEU A 187 -17.75 -8.34 4.79
N ALA A 188 -17.02 -7.83 5.77
CA ALA A 188 -17.57 -7.17 6.95
C ALA A 188 -18.16 -5.77 6.67
N GLY A 189 -18.06 -5.26 5.41
CA GLY A 189 -18.69 -4.03 4.98
C GLY A 189 -17.76 -2.81 4.88
N VAL A 190 -16.48 -2.96 5.22
CA VAL A 190 -15.48 -1.88 5.08
C VAL A 190 -15.12 -1.72 3.59
N GLY A 191 -15.04 -0.48 3.11
CA GLY A 191 -14.45 -0.20 1.80
C GLY A 191 -12.96 -0.49 1.85
N MET A 192 -12.47 -1.40 1.00
CA MET A 192 -11.08 -1.83 1.02
C MET A 192 -10.34 -1.37 -0.23
N ILE A 193 -9.22 -0.73 -0.03
CA ILE A 193 -8.33 -0.28 -1.10
C ILE A 193 -6.97 -0.94 -0.84
N GLY A 194 -6.61 -1.94 -1.65
CA GLY A 194 -5.39 -2.71 -1.51
C GLY A 194 -4.33 -2.30 -2.53
N VAL A 195 -3.09 -2.12 -2.10
CA VAL A 195 -1.96 -1.89 -2.98
C VAL A 195 -1.21 -3.20 -3.20
N VAL A 196 -1.10 -3.60 -4.48
CA VAL A 196 -0.47 -4.86 -4.87
C VAL A 196 0.60 -4.66 -5.94
N HIS A 197 1.67 -5.42 -5.86
CA HIS A 197 2.64 -5.48 -6.95
C HIS A 197 2.16 -6.43 -8.04
N ALA A 198 2.04 -5.92 -9.26
CA ALA A 198 1.68 -6.71 -10.43
C ALA A 198 2.32 -6.11 -11.69
N ASN A 199 2.75 -6.97 -12.62
CA ASN A 199 3.29 -6.51 -13.91
C ASN A 199 2.20 -6.29 -14.95
N LYS A 200 1.04 -6.94 -14.77
CA LYS A 200 -0.16 -6.78 -15.60
C LYS A 200 -1.38 -6.64 -14.70
N PRO A 201 -2.42 -5.94 -15.13
CA PRO A 201 -3.63 -5.76 -14.33
C PRO A 201 -4.26 -7.09 -13.87
N ILE A 202 -4.30 -8.09 -14.76
CA ILE A 202 -4.89 -9.39 -14.47
C ILE A 202 -4.12 -10.17 -13.39
N ASP A 203 -2.81 -9.96 -13.26
CA ASP A 203 -1.98 -10.64 -12.29
C ASP A 203 -2.42 -10.31 -10.84
N SER A 204 -2.98 -9.12 -10.62
CA SER A 204 -3.50 -8.71 -9.31
C SER A 204 -4.71 -9.55 -8.89
N LEU A 205 -5.61 -9.87 -9.84
CA LEU A 205 -6.78 -10.72 -9.60
C LEU A 205 -6.39 -12.18 -9.45
N GLN A 206 -5.40 -12.65 -10.21
CA GLN A 206 -4.90 -14.02 -10.08
C GLN A 206 -4.38 -14.31 -8.67
N ARG A 207 -3.92 -13.31 -7.93
CA ARG A 207 -3.51 -13.45 -6.53
C ARG A 207 -4.66 -13.76 -5.58
N LEU A 208 -5.90 -13.45 -5.93
CA LEU A 208 -7.10 -13.81 -5.17
C LEU A 208 -7.52 -15.26 -5.40
N LEU A 209 -7.16 -15.84 -6.56
CA LEU A 209 -7.49 -17.23 -6.88
C LEU A 209 -6.87 -18.19 -5.86
N GLY A 210 -7.68 -19.11 -5.33
CA GLY A 210 -7.27 -20.07 -4.30
C GLY A 210 -7.12 -19.47 -2.89
N ARG A 211 -7.37 -18.16 -2.71
CA ARG A 211 -7.38 -17.47 -1.42
C ARG A 211 -8.77 -16.97 -1.03
N VAL A 212 -9.56 -16.65 -2.03
CA VAL A 212 -10.97 -16.28 -1.94
C VAL A 212 -11.75 -17.20 -2.86
N GLU A 213 -12.95 -17.61 -2.46
CA GLU A 213 -13.83 -18.40 -3.31
C GLU A 213 -14.14 -17.62 -4.60
N LEU A 214 -14.10 -18.31 -5.75
CA LEU A 214 -14.17 -17.68 -7.05
C LEU A 214 -15.41 -16.79 -7.23
N GLY A 215 -16.57 -17.27 -6.79
CA GLY A 215 -17.83 -16.52 -6.84
C GLY A 215 -17.89 -15.30 -5.92
N MET A 216 -17.01 -15.23 -4.92
CA MET A 216 -16.93 -14.11 -3.98
C MET A 216 -15.96 -13.01 -4.45
N ILE A 217 -15.10 -13.30 -5.43
CA ILE A 217 -14.08 -12.33 -5.86
C ILE A 217 -14.68 -10.96 -6.22
N PRO A 218 -15.79 -10.83 -6.98
CA PRO A 218 -16.34 -9.51 -7.31
C PRO A 218 -16.96 -8.77 -6.12
N GLN A 219 -17.30 -9.50 -5.04
CA GLN A 219 -17.77 -8.87 -3.78
C GLN A 219 -16.60 -8.32 -2.96
N VAL A 220 -15.41 -8.91 -3.13
CA VAL A 220 -14.17 -8.49 -2.47
C VAL A 220 -13.45 -7.42 -3.27
N VAL A 221 -13.35 -7.59 -4.60
CA VAL A 221 -12.71 -6.66 -5.52
C VAL A 221 -13.63 -6.44 -6.71
N ASP A 222 -14.14 -5.23 -6.85
CA ASP A 222 -14.97 -4.79 -7.97
C ASP A 222 -14.20 -3.94 -8.98
N THR A 223 -13.06 -3.38 -8.58
CA THR A 223 -12.29 -2.45 -9.41
C THR A 223 -10.79 -2.73 -9.31
N VAL A 224 -10.10 -2.76 -10.45
CA VAL A 224 -8.63 -2.77 -10.51
C VAL A 224 -8.15 -1.51 -11.20
N VAL A 225 -7.31 -0.75 -10.51
CA VAL A 225 -6.63 0.45 -11.04
C VAL A 225 -5.17 0.09 -11.31
N PHE A 226 -4.74 0.19 -12.55
CA PHE A 226 -3.36 -0.13 -12.91
C PHE A 226 -2.53 1.12 -13.14
N ILE A 227 -1.40 1.20 -12.43
CA ILE A 227 -0.53 2.38 -12.40
C ILE A 227 0.83 2.03 -12.98
N GLU A 228 1.24 2.83 -13.95
CA GLU A 228 2.56 2.79 -14.56
C GLU A 228 3.11 4.21 -14.66
N ARG A 229 4.37 4.38 -14.26
CA ARG A 229 5.09 5.66 -14.38
C ARG A 229 4.35 6.85 -13.76
N GLY A 230 3.70 6.63 -12.64
CA GLY A 230 2.95 7.67 -11.92
C GLY A 230 1.57 7.98 -12.48
N GLU A 231 1.09 7.26 -13.51
CA GLU A 231 -0.18 7.51 -14.17
C GLU A 231 -1.12 6.30 -14.08
N VAL A 232 -2.43 6.56 -14.01
CA VAL A 232 -3.45 5.53 -14.15
C VAL A 232 -3.58 5.18 -15.63
N THR A 233 -3.11 4.00 -16.01
CA THR A 233 -3.14 3.55 -17.41
C THR A 233 -4.39 2.73 -17.75
N LYS A 234 -4.94 2.01 -16.75
CA LYS A 234 -6.16 1.19 -16.93
C LYS A 234 -7.01 1.18 -15.67
N VAL A 235 -8.31 1.14 -15.85
CA VAL A 235 -9.31 0.83 -14.84
C VAL A 235 -10.13 -0.33 -15.35
N LEU A 236 -10.17 -1.43 -14.59
CA LEU A 236 -10.91 -2.64 -14.94
C LEU A 236 -12.07 -2.83 -13.98
N ASP A 237 -13.19 -3.23 -14.52
CA ASP A 237 -14.33 -3.75 -13.81
C ASP A 237 -14.17 -5.26 -13.59
N VAL A 238 -14.59 -5.77 -12.43
CA VAL A 238 -14.46 -7.18 -12.07
C VAL A 238 -15.84 -7.79 -11.91
N GLU A 239 -16.19 -8.68 -12.84
CA GLU A 239 -17.47 -9.37 -12.87
C GLU A 239 -17.27 -10.89 -12.88
N PHE A 240 -18.21 -11.61 -12.30
CA PHE A 240 -18.28 -13.06 -12.41
C PHE A 240 -19.33 -13.43 -13.46
N VAL A 241 -18.89 -14.03 -14.56
CA VAL A 241 -19.75 -14.43 -15.65
C VAL A 241 -19.70 -15.94 -15.83
N VAL A 242 -20.84 -16.60 -15.73
CA VAL A 242 -21.00 -18.03 -16.07
C VAL A 242 -21.38 -18.13 -17.54
N LYS A 243 -20.48 -18.70 -18.34
CA LYS A 243 -20.79 -19.04 -19.74
C LYS A 243 -21.37 -20.44 -19.79
N VAL A 244 -22.64 -20.54 -20.13
CA VAL A 244 -23.28 -21.84 -20.43
C VAL A 244 -23.00 -22.17 -21.91
N PRO A 245 -22.49 -23.36 -22.26
CA PRO A 245 -22.33 -23.75 -23.65
C PRO A 245 -23.70 -23.69 -24.38
N SER A 246 -23.76 -22.92 -25.46
CA SER A 246 -24.92 -22.91 -26.33
C SER A 246 -25.00 -24.28 -27.06
N GLY A 247 -25.82 -25.19 -26.56
CA GLY A 247 -25.94 -26.54 -27.15
C GLY A 247 -26.61 -27.59 -26.25
N MET A 248 -26.93 -27.28 -25.01
CA MET A 248 -27.86 -28.08 -24.22
C MET A 248 -29.29 -27.63 -24.58
N VAL A 249 -29.78 -28.03 -25.74
CA VAL A 249 -31.20 -28.12 -25.97
C VAL A 249 -31.63 -29.38 -25.26
N GLU A 250 -32.55 -29.25 -24.30
CA GLU A 250 -33.22 -30.41 -23.71
C GLU A 250 -33.71 -31.30 -24.85
N ALA A 251 -33.29 -32.56 -24.85
CA ALA A 251 -33.93 -33.58 -25.64
C ALA A 251 -35.23 -33.92 -24.91
N ASP A 252 -36.34 -33.65 -25.58
CA ASP A 252 -37.69 -34.08 -25.20
C ASP A 252 -37.79 -35.62 -25.03
#